data_28d06516db79dc9f177692c5d51e9050
#
_entry.id   28d06516db79dc9f177692c5d51e9050
#
_cell.length_a   1.000
_cell.length_b   1.000
_cell.length_c   1.000
_cell.angle_alpha   90.00
_cell.angle_beta   90.00
_cell.angle_gamma   90.00
#
_symmetry.space_group_name_H-M   'P 1'
#
loop_
_entity.id
_entity.type
_entity.pdbx_description
1 polymer ?
#
loop_
_entity_poly.entity_id
_entity_poly.type
_entity_poly.pdbx_seq_one_letter_code
_entity_poly.pdbx_strand_id
1 'polypeptide(L)'
;MNTFPANTSLESPPPFLQDENPASPQYAEALELFALFGYLRARRFGVFSIRESLQAVGECPDGTLQGFHLTPEETWETIRFVDSLGIGVVELPSYPANRPGQALNRRLIAHAGAAGLAVELAAHARCVADDVQAAHEAGFRRVHLYIGASPIKRAAARATVEQIAHKAFDAIRLARELGFTCVRISTEDAYRTPPADFEAFYRYLHARLAENGLRVDGVGIPDSVGISTIEEVGERIALLRRVGVGFDFLECHIHNDTGNADRMYIETLRLCMRMGITMLPDLSILGIGERNGTIGLSSLLEAIYRRLILLYPRKMAAIRAAVREALGRLPSGELFVNRYRDMDAYFYHILARIGFVFDRSPFSANTEFDGSGVHADTTRRTYELALAEGRAGQEAVDAGNSAYAGALPPYDMPLRTPALACFGCGKSNVRHWRERERLVLRPAAEIRARTAHLEEAAEFDWDAPLREAAVDELVARIIRCESIRQSGLTHHQAMEIVRLCYGP
;
A
#
# COMPACT_ATOMS: atom_id res chain seq x y z
N MET A 1 20.72 -12.52 13.28
CA MET A 1 21.20 -11.40 12.44
C MET A 1 21.94 -12.00 11.24
N ASN A 2 21.26 -12.22 10.13
CA ASN A 2 21.92 -12.65 8.90
C ASN A 2 22.29 -11.38 8.12
N THR A 3 23.55 -11.00 8.19
CA THR A 3 24.13 -9.97 7.31
C THR A 3 24.09 -10.53 5.88
N PHE A 4 23.20 -9.98 5.07
CA PHE A 4 23.14 -10.31 3.65
C PHE A 4 24.41 -9.82 2.95
N PRO A 5 25.02 -10.62 2.08
CA PRO A 5 26.22 -10.19 1.36
C PRO A 5 25.89 -8.99 0.46
N ALA A 6 26.65 -7.93 0.61
CA ALA A 6 26.50 -6.69 -0.15
C ALA A 6 26.86 -6.81 -1.65
N ASN A 7 27.24 -8.00 -2.12
CA ASN A 7 27.79 -8.17 -3.45
C ASN A 7 27.09 -9.30 -4.20
N THR A 8 26.09 -8.95 -5.01
CA THR A 8 25.57 -9.84 -6.07
C THR A 8 26.27 -9.56 -7.40
N SER A 9 27.60 -9.46 -7.38
CA SER A 9 28.36 -9.57 -8.62
C SER A 9 28.21 -11.02 -9.11
N LEU A 10 27.67 -11.19 -10.32
CA LEU A 10 27.69 -12.49 -10.96
C LEU A 10 29.16 -12.94 -11.08
N GLU A 11 29.50 -14.14 -10.60
CA GLU A 11 30.86 -14.68 -10.70
C GLU A 11 31.30 -14.84 -12.17
N SER A 12 30.33 -14.97 -13.09
CA SER A 12 30.54 -15.00 -14.54
C SER A 12 29.29 -14.47 -15.26
N PRO A 13 29.46 -13.92 -16.48
CA PRO A 13 28.31 -13.47 -17.26
C PRO A 13 27.42 -14.65 -17.62
N PRO A 14 26.08 -14.43 -17.71
CA PRO A 14 25.14 -15.48 -18.08
C PRO A 14 25.42 -15.99 -19.50
N PRO A 15 25.07 -17.25 -19.82
CA PRO A 15 25.42 -17.88 -21.11
C PRO A 15 25.05 -17.07 -22.35
N PHE A 16 23.95 -16.33 -22.32
CA PHE A 16 23.50 -15.52 -23.46
C PHE A 16 24.36 -14.27 -23.71
N LEU A 17 25.26 -13.89 -22.77
CA LEU A 17 26.18 -12.75 -22.91
C LEU A 17 27.63 -13.16 -23.22
N GLN A 18 27.98 -14.47 -23.24
CA GLN A 18 29.34 -14.92 -23.36
C GLN A 18 30.02 -14.49 -24.66
N ASP A 19 29.26 -14.38 -25.78
CA ASP A 19 29.77 -14.00 -27.10
C ASP A 19 29.55 -12.50 -27.41
N GLU A 20 29.08 -11.72 -26.43
CA GLU A 20 28.75 -10.31 -26.62
C GLU A 20 29.92 -9.41 -26.20
N ASN A 21 29.96 -8.19 -26.76
CA ASN A 21 31.02 -7.22 -26.44
C ASN A 21 30.82 -6.63 -25.02
N PRO A 22 31.69 -6.95 -24.04
CA PRO A 22 31.56 -6.47 -22.67
C PRO A 22 31.64 -4.94 -22.53
N ALA A 23 32.21 -4.23 -23.49
CA ALA A 23 32.35 -2.78 -23.48
C ALA A 23 31.07 -2.06 -24.00
N SER A 24 30.08 -2.79 -24.52
CA SER A 24 28.87 -2.15 -25.04
C SER A 24 27.91 -1.75 -23.90
N PRO A 25 27.26 -0.57 -24.00
CA PRO A 25 26.21 -0.18 -23.05
C PRO A 25 25.08 -1.20 -22.94
N GLN A 26 24.74 -1.87 -24.06
CA GLN A 26 23.72 -2.90 -24.12
C GLN A 26 24.10 -4.12 -23.28
N TYR A 27 25.36 -4.54 -23.29
CA TYR A 27 25.87 -5.62 -22.45
C TYR A 27 25.76 -5.26 -20.96
N ALA A 28 26.21 -4.06 -20.60
CA ALA A 28 26.16 -3.58 -19.22
C ALA A 28 24.71 -3.54 -18.67
N GLU A 29 23.77 -3.02 -19.48
CA GLU A 29 22.34 -3.01 -19.12
C GLU A 29 21.80 -4.43 -18.92
N ALA A 30 22.10 -5.35 -19.85
CA ALA A 30 21.61 -6.71 -19.78
C ALA A 30 22.18 -7.47 -18.56
N LEU A 31 23.44 -7.25 -18.24
CA LEU A 31 24.10 -7.84 -17.07
C LEU A 31 23.42 -7.37 -15.76
N GLU A 32 23.19 -6.06 -15.63
CA GLU A 32 22.48 -5.51 -14.47
C GLU A 32 21.05 -6.05 -14.35
N LEU A 33 20.29 -6.06 -15.45
CA LEU A 33 18.92 -6.58 -15.46
C LEU A 33 18.87 -8.06 -15.08
N PHE A 34 19.80 -8.87 -15.58
CA PHE A 34 19.87 -10.28 -15.23
C PHE A 34 20.23 -10.47 -13.75
N ALA A 35 21.14 -9.65 -13.21
CA ALA A 35 21.53 -9.69 -11.81
C ALA A 35 20.35 -9.40 -10.86
N LEU A 36 19.31 -8.67 -11.32
CA LEU A 36 18.11 -8.41 -10.52
C LEU A 36 17.36 -9.67 -10.11
N PHE A 37 17.37 -10.75 -10.90
CA PHE A 37 16.71 -12.01 -10.49
C PHE A 37 17.38 -12.60 -9.24
N GLY A 38 18.70 -12.65 -9.21
CA GLY A 38 19.45 -13.07 -8.03
C GLY A 38 19.30 -12.12 -6.85
N TYR A 39 19.28 -10.81 -7.14
CA TYR A 39 19.09 -9.78 -6.13
C TYR A 39 17.71 -9.91 -5.44
N LEU A 40 16.63 -10.02 -6.20
CA LEU A 40 15.27 -10.19 -5.68
C LEU A 40 15.13 -11.50 -4.89
N ARG A 41 15.67 -12.61 -5.44
CA ARG A 41 15.63 -13.92 -4.77
C ARG A 41 16.36 -13.89 -3.42
N ALA A 42 17.56 -13.29 -3.36
CA ALA A 42 18.32 -13.17 -2.12
C ALA A 42 17.60 -12.34 -1.04
N ARG A 43 16.68 -11.47 -1.45
CA ARG A 43 15.84 -10.63 -0.57
C ARG A 43 14.41 -11.16 -0.44
N ARG A 44 14.21 -12.42 -0.80
CA ARG A 44 12.90 -13.06 -0.72
C ARG A 44 11.80 -12.24 -1.40
N PHE A 45 12.11 -11.66 -2.56
CA PHE A 45 11.22 -10.88 -3.43
C PHE A 45 10.51 -9.68 -2.77
N GLY A 46 10.89 -9.26 -1.57
CA GLY A 46 10.37 -8.07 -0.91
C GLY A 46 9.13 -8.27 -0.06
N VAL A 47 8.19 -7.35 -0.16
CA VAL A 47 6.92 -7.30 0.58
C VAL A 47 5.77 -7.60 -0.37
N PHE A 48 4.84 -8.45 0.02
CA PHE A 48 3.60 -8.72 -0.71
C PHE A 48 2.42 -8.10 0.06
N SER A 49 1.90 -7.00 -0.45
CA SER A 49 0.89 -6.21 0.24
C SER A 49 -0.53 -6.63 -0.16
N ILE A 50 -1.13 -7.48 0.64
CA ILE A 50 -2.58 -7.74 0.57
C ILE A 50 -3.35 -6.48 0.95
N ARG A 51 -2.82 -5.70 1.91
CA ARG A 51 -3.41 -4.44 2.35
C ARG A 51 -3.62 -3.47 1.19
N GLU A 52 -2.63 -3.32 0.31
CA GLU A 52 -2.73 -2.42 -0.84
C GLU A 52 -3.86 -2.84 -1.77
N SER A 53 -3.93 -4.13 -2.08
CA SER A 53 -5.00 -4.65 -2.93
C SER A 53 -6.40 -4.45 -2.34
N LEU A 54 -6.55 -4.57 -1.02
CA LEU A 54 -7.83 -4.34 -0.33
C LEU A 54 -8.29 -2.87 -0.35
N GLN A 55 -7.41 -1.93 -0.70
CA GLN A 55 -7.76 -0.52 -0.86
C GLN A 55 -8.25 -0.17 -2.27
N ALA A 56 -8.12 -1.10 -3.21
CA ALA A 56 -8.58 -0.89 -4.58
C ALA A 56 -10.11 -0.78 -4.65
N VAL A 57 -10.56 0.13 -5.50
CA VAL A 57 -11.97 0.32 -5.86
C VAL A 57 -12.08 0.26 -7.37
N GLY A 58 -13.09 -0.44 -7.85
CA GLY A 58 -13.41 -0.53 -9.27
C GLY A 58 -14.89 -0.33 -9.50
N GLU A 59 -15.24 0.03 -10.73
CA GLU A 59 -16.61 0.11 -11.18
C GLU A 59 -17.05 -1.26 -11.70
N CYS A 60 -18.16 -1.77 -11.16
CA CYS A 60 -18.75 -3.01 -11.64
C CYS A 60 -19.51 -2.79 -12.97
N PRO A 61 -19.81 -3.88 -13.74
CA PRO A 61 -20.54 -3.75 -15.01
C PRO A 61 -21.91 -3.07 -14.90
N ASP A 62 -22.51 -3.04 -13.73
CA ASP A 62 -23.78 -2.35 -13.45
C ASP A 62 -23.62 -0.87 -13.06
N GLY A 63 -22.40 -0.32 -13.12
CA GLY A 63 -22.06 1.05 -12.73
C GLY A 63 -21.96 1.29 -11.23
N THR A 64 -22.01 0.24 -10.40
CA THR A 64 -21.79 0.39 -8.97
C THR A 64 -20.30 0.34 -8.61
N LEU A 65 -19.93 1.04 -7.52
CA LEU A 65 -18.56 1.00 -6.99
C LEU A 65 -18.40 -0.15 -6.00
N GLN A 66 -17.37 -0.96 -6.20
CA GLN A 66 -17.04 -2.07 -5.32
C GLN A 66 -15.56 -2.04 -4.92
N GLY A 67 -15.28 -2.27 -3.64
CA GLY A 67 -13.93 -2.51 -3.15
C GLY A 67 -13.46 -3.92 -3.49
N PHE A 68 -12.17 -4.08 -3.79
CA PHE A 68 -11.57 -5.41 -3.86
C PHE A 68 -11.58 -6.06 -2.48
N HIS A 69 -11.94 -7.33 -2.42
CA HIS A 69 -12.01 -8.07 -1.16
C HIS A 69 -11.61 -9.54 -1.34
N LEU A 70 -11.15 -10.12 -0.25
CA LEU A 70 -10.85 -11.54 -0.12
C LEU A 70 -11.66 -12.13 1.02
N THR A 71 -12.11 -13.36 0.85
CA THR A 71 -12.61 -14.13 2.00
C THR A 71 -11.45 -14.44 2.97
N PRO A 72 -11.73 -14.81 4.22
CA PRO A 72 -10.70 -15.29 5.15
C PRO A 72 -9.91 -16.47 4.58
N GLU A 73 -10.56 -17.38 3.88
CA GLU A 73 -9.95 -18.54 3.23
C GLU A 73 -9.04 -18.11 2.07
N GLU A 74 -9.49 -17.20 1.23
CA GLU A 74 -8.69 -16.64 0.13
C GLU A 74 -7.48 -15.85 0.66
N THR A 75 -7.64 -15.12 1.76
CA THR A 75 -6.53 -14.44 2.42
C THR A 75 -5.50 -15.45 2.91
N TRP A 76 -5.94 -16.53 3.54
CA TRP A 76 -5.07 -17.60 4.00
C TRP A 76 -4.34 -18.31 2.84
N GLU A 77 -5.07 -18.68 1.77
CA GLU A 77 -4.47 -19.29 0.59
C GLU A 77 -3.46 -18.34 -0.09
N THR A 78 -3.74 -17.04 -0.12
CA THR A 78 -2.79 -16.04 -0.60
C THR A 78 -1.50 -16.06 0.21
N ILE A 79 -1.58 -16.08 1.54
CA ILE A 79 -0.41 -16.17 2.42
C ILE A 79 0.40 -17.44 2.13
N ARG A 80 -0.28 -18.58 1.96
CA ARG A 80 0.36 -19.86 1.63
C ARG A 80 1.04 -19.85 0.25
N PHE A 81 0.42 -19.25 -0.77
CA PHE A 81 1.05 -19.06 -2.09
C PHE A 81 2.31 -18.21 -1.98
N VAL A 82 2.22 -17.08 -1.27
CA VAL A 82 3.33 -16.15 -1.06
C VAL A 82 4.49 -16.85 -0.33
N ASP A 83 4.20 -17.59 0.74
CA ASP A 83 5.19 -18.39 1.46
C ASP A 83 5.83 -19.45 0.56
N SER A 84 5.03 -20.18 -0.23
CA SER A 84 5.52 -21.22 -1.14
C SER A 84 6.45 -20.71 -2.23
N LEU A 85 6.33 -19.43 -2.61
CA LEU A 85 7.23 -18.70 -3.50
C LEU A 85 8.51 -18.21 -2.80
N GLY A 86 8.58 -18.34 -1.47
CA GLY A 86 9.70 -17.86 -0.68
C GLY A 86 9.73 -16.35 -0.51
N ILE A 87 8.60 -15.66 -0.69
CA ILE A 87 8.46 -14.21 -0.41
C ILE A 87 8.62 -14.00 1.09
N GLY A 88 9.32 -12.91 1.47
CA GLY A 88 9.74 -12.69 2.85
C GLY A 88 8.66 -12.19 3.77
N VAL A 89 7.81 -11.30 3.26
CA VAL A 89 6.85 -10.54 4.08
C VAL A 89 5.50 -10.47 3.39
N VAL A 90 4.43 -10.66 4.15
CA VAL A 90 3.05 -10.31 3.74
C VAL A 90 2.57 -9.16 4.61
N GLU A 91 2.14 -8.08 3.98
CA GLU A 91 1.57 -6.93 4.66
C GLU A 91 0.05 -7.01 4.72
N LEU A 92 -0.50 -6.87 5.93
CA LEU A 92 -1.91 -6.86 6.25
C LEU A 92 -2.29 -5.54 6.94
N PRO A 93 -3.57 -5.13 6.91
CA PRO A 93 -4.03 -3.97 7.68
C PRO A 93 -3.95 -4.20 9.19
N SER A 94 -3.73 -3.15 10.00
CA SER A 94 -3.76 -3.23 11.46
C SER A 94 -5.16 -3.38 12.06
N TYR A 95 -6.20 -2.97 11.33
CA TYR A 95 -7.61 -3.02 11.75
C TYR A 95 -7.95 -2.32 13.08
N PRO A 96 -7.55 -1.06 13.32
CA PRO A 96 -7.94 -0.37 14.54
C PRO A 96 -9.46 -0.23 14.64
N ALA A 97 -10.01 -0.41 15.84
CA ALA A 97 -11.46 -0.36 16.11
C ALA A 97 -12.34 -1.25 15.20
N ASN A 98 -11.77 -2.35 14.66
CA ASN A 98 -12.47 -3.34 13.83
C ASN A 98 -12.23 -4.74 14.40
N ARG A 99 -13.11 -5.16 15.34
CA ARG A 99 -12.98 -6.47 16.02
C ARG A 99 -12.94 -7.68 15.09
N PRO A 100 -13.83 -7.80 14.08
CA PRO A 100 -13.74 -8.90 13.11
C PRO A 100 -12.40 -8.95 12.38
N GLY A 101 -11.88 -7.80 11.94
CA GLY A 101 -10.56 -7.72 11.28
C GLY A 101 -9.41 -8.09 12.22
N GLN A 102 -9.42 -7.64 13.47
CA GLN A 102 -8.44 -8.05 14.48
C GLN A 102 -8.53 -9.56 14.77
N ALA A 103 -9.73 -10.11 14.85
CA ALA A 103 -9.93 -11.56 15.03
C ALA A 103 -9.42 -12.35 13.83
N LEU A 104 -9.62 -11.84 12.61
CA LEU A 104 -9.07 -12.41 11.38
C LEU A 104 -7.53 -12.41 11.44
N ASN A 105 -6.89 -11.28 11.76
CA ASN A 105 -5.44 -11.19 11.87
C ASN A 105 -4.89 -12.17 12.90
N ARG A 106 -5.47 -12.23 14.12
CA ARG A 106 -5.06 -13.21 15.14
C ARG A 106 -5.12 -14.64 14.63
N ARG A 107 -6.20 -15.00 13.93
CA ARG A 107 -6.36 -16.33 13.35
C ARG A 107 -5.32 -16.61 12.26
N LEU A 108 -5.06 -15.66 11.36
CA LEU A 108 -4.05 -15.81 10.30
C LEU A 108 -2.64 -15.97 10.88
N ILE A 109 -2.27 -15.18 11.89
CA ILE A 109 -0.99 -15.26 12.58
C ILE A 109 -0.82 -16.62 13.27
N ALA A 110 -1.86 -17.06 14.01
CA ALA A 110 -1.85 -18.36 14.68
C ALA A 110 -1.74 -19.52 13.67
N HIS A 111 -2.47 -19.45 12.55
CA HIS A 111 -2.39 -20.46 11.49
C HIS A 111 -1.02 -20.48 10.81
N ALA A 112 -0.43 -19.31 10.53
CA ALA A 112 0.91 -19.22 9.94
C ALA A 112 1.96 -19.86 10.86
N GLY A 113 1.90 -19.58 12.16
CA GLY A 113 2.78 -20.20 13.16
C GLY A 113 2.57 -21.71 13.27
N ALA A 114 1.31 -22.18 13.33
CA ALA A 114 1.00 -23.62 13.41
C ALA A 114 1.41 -24.38 12.14
N ALA A 115 1.32 -23.77 10.98
CA ALA A 115 1.74 -24.34 9.70
C ALA A 115 3.26 -24.25 9.47
N GLY A 116 4.02 -23.59 10.36
CA GLY A 116 5.45 -23.39 10.24
C GLY A 116 5.86 -22.58 9.00
N LEU A 117 5.02 -21.62 8.58
CA LEU A 117 5.33 -20.80 7.43
C LEU A 117 6.57 -19.94 7.70
N ALA A 118 7.38 -19.72 6.66
CA ALA A 118 8.60 -18.93 6.74
C ALA A 118 8.36 -17.44 6.44
N VAL A 119 7.19 -17.09 5.88
CA VAL A 119 6.79 -15.70 5.62
C VAL A 119 6.48 -14.98 6.92
N GLU A 120 6.96 -13.74 7.05
CA GLU A 120 6.65 -12.85 8.17
C GLU A 120 5.40 -12.02 7.87
N LEU A 121 4.44 -11.99 8.81
CA LEU A 121 3.26 -11.14 8.67
C LEU A 121 3.53 -9.77 9.28
N ALA A 122 3.33 -8.71 8.51
CA ALA A 122 3.51 -7.32 8.90
C ALA A 122 2.17 -6.59 8.98
N ALA A 123 2.01 -5.72 9.99
CA ALA A 123 0.88 -4.82 10.05
C ALA A 123 1.21 -3.48 9.39
N HIS A 124 0.34 -2.98 8.50
CA HIS A 124 0.40 -1.61 8.01
C HIS A 124 -0.41 -0.70 8.92
N ALA A 125 0.23 0.30 9.52
CA ALA A 125 -0.35 1.11 10.57
C ALA A 125 0.01 2.60 10.42
N ARG A 126 -0.95 3.47 10.68
CA ARG A 126 -0.69 4.91 10.81
C ARG A 126 0.19 5.17 12.03
N CYS A 127 0.92 6.29 12.02
CA CYS A 127 1.64 6.76 13.21
C CYS A 127 0.67 7.33 14.27
N VAL A 128 -0.24 6.48 14.76
CA VAL A 128 -1.17 6.75 15.86
C VAL A 128 -1.20 5.54 16.81
N ALA A 129 -1.33 5.81 18.11
CA ALA A 129 -1.22 4.79 19.15
C ALA A 129 -2.20 3.62 18.95
N ASP A 130 -3.46 3.92 18.63
CA ASP A 130 -4.51 2.91 18.46
C ASP A 130 -4.19 1.89 17.35
N ASP A 131 -3.58 2.33 16.24
CA ASP A 131 -3.20 1.45 15.14
C ASP A 131 -2.06 0.52 15.54
N VAL A 132 -1.05 1.06 16.26
CA VAL A 132 0.11 0.30 16.75
C VAL A 132 -0.33 -0.71 17.80
N GLN A 133 -1.21 -0.29 18.71
CA GLN A 133 -1.78 -1.16 19.74
C GLN A 133 -2.59 -2.31 19.14
N ALA A 134 -3.49 -2.00 18.19
CA ALA A 134 -4.29 -3.00 17.47
C ALA A 134 -3.42 -4.04 16.75
N ALA A 135 -2.32 -3.60 16.15
CA ALA A 135 -1.35 -4.49 15.52
C ALA A 135 -0.67 -5.41 16.56
N HIS A 136 -0.25 -4.86 17.70
CA HIS A 136 0.35 -5.64 18.79
C HIS A 136 -0.62 -6.67 19.36
N GLU A 137 -1.86 -6.28 19.66
CA GLU A 137 -2.92 -7.13 20.20
C GLU A 137 -3.31 -8.26 19.24
N ALA A 138 -3.19 -8.04 17.94
CA ALA A 138 -3.38 -9.07 16.93
C ALA A 138 -2.22 -10.08 16.89
N GLY A 139 -1.06 -9.77 17.49
CA GLY A 139 0.10 -10.65 17.58
C GLY A 139 1.18 -10.40 16.53
N PHE A 140 1.10 -9.30 15.76
CA PHE A 140 2.16 -8.92 14.82
C PHE A 140 3.47 -8.65 15.56
N ARG A 141 4.58 -9.04 14.93
CA ARG A 141 5.95 -8.74 15.39
C ARG A 141 6.65 -7.72 14.51
N ARG A 142 6.11 -7.46 13.32
CA ARG A 142 6.58 -6.48 12.35
C ARG A 142 5.50 -5.45 12.10
N VAL A 143 5.88 -4.16 12.10
CA VAL A 143 4.98 -3.06 11.80
C VAL A 143 5.57 -2.12 10.75
N HIS A 144 4.77 -1.78 9.76
CA HIS A 144 5.05 -0.80 8.73
C HIS A 144 4.26 0.46 9.05
N LEU A 145 4.93 1.41 9.68
CA LEU A 145 4.37 2.71 10.05
C LEU A 145 4.41 3.66 8.88
N TYR A 146 3.39 4.50 8.73
CA TYR A 146 3.37 5.57 7.75
C TYR A 146 2.76 6.86 8.27
N ILE A 147 3.21 7.98 7.69
CA ILE A 147 2.68 9.33 7.97
C ILE A 147 2.96 10.25 6.78
N GLY A 148 1.98 11.08 6.41
CA GLY A 148 2.14 12.02 5.30
C GLY A 148 2.93 13.26 5.70
N ALA A 149 4.00 13.58 4.95
CA ALA A 149 4.88 14.73 5.22
C ALA A 149 4.80 15.84 4.15
N SER A 150 4.14 15.62 3.02
CA SER A 150 4.02 16.63 1.97
C SER A 150 3.19 17.86 2.43
N PRO A 151 3.38 19.03 1.80
CA PRO A 151 2.61 20.24 2.13
C PRO A 151 1.09 20.00 2.13
N ILE A 152 0.57 19.24 1.17
CA ILE A 152 -0.87 18.90 1.07
C ILE A 152 -1.31 18.09 2.30
N LYS A 153 -0.54 17.07 2.69
CA LYS A 153 -0.85 16.23 3.86
C LYS A 153 -0.76 17.02 5.17
N ARG A 154 0.26 17.86 5.29
CA ARG A 154 0.45 18.73 6.47
C ARG A 154 -0.66 19.79 6.60
N ALA A 155 -1.07 20.39 5.50
CA ALA A 155 -2.19 21.35 5.49
C ALA A 155 -3.49 20.67 5.95
N ALA A 156 -3.81 19.49 5.40
CA ALA A 156 -4.97 18.70 5.82
C ALA A 156 -4.89 18.28 7.31
N ALA A 157 -3.71 17.98 7.81
CA ALA A 157 -3.46 17.64 9.22
C ALA A 157 -3.30 18.87 10.13
N ARG A 158 -3.19 20.08 9.59
CA ARG A 158 -2.86 21.33 10.30
C ARG A 158 -1.61 21.18 11.17
N ALA A 159 -0.54 20.63 10.59
CA ALA A 159 0.67 20.29 11.33
C ALA A 159 1.95 20.75 10.61
N THR A 160 2.98 21.12 11.39
CA THR A 160 4.33 21.39 10.87
C THR A 160 5.09 20.09 10.59
N VAL A 161 6.22 20.19 9.87
CA VAL A 161 7.12 19.04 9.62
C VAL A 161 7.58 18.40 10.93
N GLU A 162 7.95 19.22 11.93
CA GLU A 162 8.42 18.76 13.22
C GLU A 162 7.32 18.03 14.00
N GLN A 163 6.09 18.54 13.99
CA GLN A 163 4.95 17.88 14.64
C GLN A 163 4.63 16.53 14.00
N ILE A 164 4.74 16.43 12.68
CA ILE A 164 4.58 15.17 11.95
C ILE A 164 5.72 14.19 12.30
N ALA A 165 6.97 14.67 12.34
CA ALA A 165 8.13 13.85 12.72
C ALA A 165 8.06 13.39 14.18
N HIS A 166 7.53 14.24 15.08
CA HIS A 166 7.30 13.87 16.49
C HIS A 166 6.28 12.74 16.62
N LYS A 167 5.14 12.80 15.89
CA LYS A 167 4.16 11.71 15.85
C LYS A 167 4.77 10.40 15.34
N ALA A 168 5.64 10.48 14.33
CA ALA A 168 6.35 9.30 13.85
C ALA A 168 7.28 8.72 14.92
N PHE A 169 8.03 9.57 15.64
CA PHE A 169 8.87 9.16 16.76
C PHE A 169 8.04 8.47 17.86
N ASP A 170 6.92 9.05 18.30
CA ASP A 170 6.07 8.47 19.34
C ASP A 170 5.53 7.09 18.93
N ALA A 171 5.11 6.92 17.68
CA ALA A 171 4.65 5.64 17.17
C ALA A 171 5.77 4.58 17.13
N ILE A 172 6.99 4.97 16.72
CA ILE A 172 8.16 4.08 16.72
C ILE A 172 8.54 3.69 18.17
N ARG A 173 8.56 4.66 19.08
CA ARG A 173 8.85 4.41 20.49
C ARG A 173 7.83 3.42 21.08
N LEU A 174 6.53 3.67 20.89
CA LEU A 174 5.48 2.76 21.32
C LEU A 174 5.63 1.35 20.73
N ALA A 175 5.92 1.25 19.42
CA ALA A 175 6.14 -0.04 18.78
C ALA A 175 7.31 -0.80 19.42
N ARG A 176 8.40 -0.12 19.76
CA ARG A 176 9.55 -0.73 20.46
C ARG A 176 9.22 -1.14 21.89
N GLU A 177 8.49 -0.31 22.62
CA GLU A 177 7.99 -0.61 23.97
C GLU A 177 7.08 -1.84 24.00
N LEU A 178 6.24 -2.01 22.98
CA LEU A 178 5.37 -3.17 22.78
C LEU A 178 6.10 -4.42 22.26
N GLY A 179 7.40 -4.33 21.94
CA GLY A 179 8.23 -5.46 21.56
C GLY A 179 8.16 -5.86 20.09
N PHE A 180 7.80 -4.95 19.18
CA PHE A 180 7.96 -5.19 17.75
C PHE A 180 9.43 -5.39 17.38
N THR A 181 9.72 -6.50 16.72
CA THR A 181 11.09 -6.89 16.33
C THR A 181 11.57 -6.18 15.06
N CYS A 182 10.64 -5.76 14.21
CA CYS A 182 10.92 -4.98 13.02
C CYS A 182 9.96 -3.79 12.91
N VAL A 183 10.51 -2.59 12.80
CA VAL A 183 9.77 -1.34 12.64
C VAL A 183 10.29 -0.61 11.40
N ARG A 184 9.43 -0.44 10.40
CA ARG A 184 9.69 0.39 9.23
C ARG A 184 8.89 1.69 9.33
N ILE A 185 9.49 2.82 8.98
CA ILE A 185 8.82 4.13 8.87
C ILE A 185 8.78 4.60 7.42
N SER A 186 7.64 5.08 6.98
CA SER A 186 7.42 5.60 5.64
C SER A 186 6.87 7.02 5.69
N THR A 187 7.46 7.92 4.89
CA THR A 187 6.89 9.25 4.64
C THR A 187 6.01 9.19 3.40
N GLU A 188 4.69 8.97 3.61
CA GLU A 188 3.71 9.03 2.52
C GLU A 188 3.88 10.32 1.71
N ASP A 189 3.81 10.18 0.38
CA ASP A 189 3.97 11.30 -0.56
C ASP A 189 5.39 11.91 -0.56
N ALA A 190 6.41 11.03 -0.52
CA ALA A 190 7.81 11.41 -0.36
C ALA A 190 8.33 12.34 -1.47
N TYR A 191 7.82 12.19 -2.69
CA TYR A 191 8.34 12.94 -3.86
C TYR A 191 7.69 14.31 -4.04
N ARG A 192 6.46 14.53 -3.52
CA ARG A 192 5.87 15.87 -3.41
C ARG A 192 6.24 16.59 -2.10
N THR A 193 6.94 15.91 -1.20
CA THR A 193 7.57 16.55 -0.04
C THR A 193 8.83 17.28 -0.50
N PRO A 194 8.92 18.61 -0.34
CA PRO A 194 10.13 19.35 -0.71
C PRO A 194 11.38 18.73 -0.09
N PRO A 195 12.53 18.68 -0.79
CA PRO A 195 13.76 18.09 -0.26
C PRO A 195 14.16 18.61 1.12
N ALA A 196 13.99 19.91 1.37
CA ALA A 196 14.28 20.54 2.66
C ALA A 196 13.35 20.01 3.78
N ASP A 197 12.06 19.85 3.50
CA ASP A 197 11.08 19.32 4.46
C ASP A 197 11.32 17.83 4.73
N PHE A 198 11.65 17.06 3.69
CA PHE A 198 12.03 15.66 3.82
C PHE A 198 13.29 15.50 4.70
N GLU A 199 14.32 16.32 4.46
CA GLU A 199 15.52 16.35 5.27
C GLU A 199 15.21 16.76 6.73
N ALA A 200 14.41 17.78 6.94
CA ALA A 200 14.01 18.26 8.27
C ALA A 200 13.28 17.18 9.06
N PHE A 201 12.35 16.46 8.41
CA PHE A 201 11.62 15.33 9.03
C PHE A 201 12.60 14.26 9.52
N TYR A 202 13.48 13.77 8.64
CA TYR A 202 14.39 12.68 9.01
C TYR A 202 15.50 13.12 9.96
N ARG A 203 15.94 14.37 9.90
CA ARG A 203 16.89 14.95 10.86
C ARG A 203 16.30 15.00 12.26
N TYR A 204 15.06 15.48 12.39
CA TYR A 204 14.35 15.48 13.67
C TYR A 204 14.17 14.04 14.19
N LEU A 205 13.67 13.15 13.34
CA LEU A 205 13.43 11.75 13.72
C LEU A 205 14.72 11.06 14.15
N HIS A 206 15.81 11.20 13.38
CA HIS A 206 17.12 10.62 13.71
C HIS A 206 17.63 11.10 15.06
N ALA A 207 17.59 12.42 15.33
CA ALA A 207 18.02 12.98 16.60
C ALA A 207 17.23 12.38 17.77
N ARG A 208 15.90 12.35 17.66
CA ARG A 208 15.04 11.80 18.74
C ARG A 208 15.25 10.31 18.96
N LEU A 209 15.44 9.52 17.89
CA LEU A 209 15.75 8.10 18.00
C LEU A 209 17.10 7.88 18.69
N ALA A 210 18.14 8.63 18.30
CA ALA A 210 19.47 8.52 18.89
C ALA A 210 19.47 8.89 20.39
N GLU A 211 18.78 9.98 20.78
CA GLU A 211 18.63 10.39 22.19
C GLU A 211 17.99 9.31 23.07
N ASN A 212 17.15 8.45 22.49
CA ASN A 212 16.42 7.40 23.21
C ASN A 212 17.02 5.98 22.97
N GLY A 213 18.17 5.87 22.32
CA GLY A 213 18.79 4.58 22.02
C GLY A 213 17.93 3.68 21.09
N LEU A 214 17.07 4.30 20.28
CA LEU A 214 16.16 3.63 19.37
C LEU A 214 16.64 3.69 17.92
N ARG A 215 16.17 2.77 17.09
CA ARG A 215 16.39 2.77 15.63
C ARG A 215 15.16 2.24 14.91
N VAL A 216 15.09 2.52 13.63
CA VAL A 216 14.21 1.82 12.68
C VAL A 216 14.99 0.75 11.94
N ASP A 217 14.31 -0.32 11.48
CA ASP A 217 14.93 -1.36 10.67
C ASP A 217 14.81 -1.03 9.18
N GLY A 218 13.74 -0.37 8.78
CA GLY A 218 13.50 0.03 7.41
C GLY A 218 12.98 1.46 7.26
N VAL A 219 13.24 2.02 6.08
CA VAL A 219 12.68 3.30 5.65
C VAL A 219 11.90 3.08 4.35
N GLY A 220 10.69 3.63 4.25
CA GLY A 220 9.90 3.67 3.03
C GLY A 220 9.93 5.06 2.39
N ILE A 221 10.11 5.11 1.07
CA ILE A 221 10.04 6.33 0.27
C ILE A 221 8.97 6.17 -0.84
N PRO A 222 7.68 6.18 -0.48
CA PRO A 222 6.61 5.89 -1.43
C PRO A 222 6.43 7.00 -2.45
N ASP A 223 6.28 6.59 -3.70
CA ASP A 223 5.74 7.42 -4.77
C ASP A 223 4.22 7.26 -4.80
N SER A 224 3.55 8.01 -3.93
CA SER A 224 2.11 7.88 -3.68
C SER A 224 1.24 8.23 -4.87
N VAL A 225 1.80 8.85 -5.91
CA VAL A 225 1.05 9.31 -7.10
C VAL A 225 1.77 9.00 -8.42
N GLY A 226 2.83 8.19 -8.41
CA GLY A 226 3.49 7.67 -9.60
C GLY A 226 4.20 8.70 -10.45
N ILE A 227 4.81 9.75 -9.87
CA ILE A 227 5.42 10.88 -10.59
C ILE A 227 6.94 10.98 -10.44
N SER A 228 7.55 10.14 -9.60
CA SER A 228 8.98 10.25 -9.33
C SER A 228 9.83 9.98 -10.56
N THR A 229 11.01 10.57 -10.58
CA THR A 229 12.11 10.23 -11.48
C THR A 229 13.20 9.48 -10.75
N ILE A 230 14.07 8.80 -11.49
CA ILE A 230 15.17 8.05 -10.87
C ILE A 230 16.19 8.97 -10.17
N GLU A 231 16.34 10.19 -10.67
CA GLU A 231 17.17 11.23 -10.08
C GLU A 231 16.63 11.64 -8.71
N GLU A 232 15.31 11.85 -8.60
CA GLU A 232 14.65 12.17 -7.34
C GLU A 232 14.75 11.01 -6.33
N VAL A 233 14.65 9.77 -6.78
CA VAL A 233 14.91 8.60 -5.92
C VAL A 233 16.32 8.65 -5.37
N GLY A 234 17.30 8.89 -6.25
CA GLY A 234 18.71 9.07 -5.85
C GLY A 234 18.91 10.21 -4.84
N GLU A 235 18.23 11.32 -5.04
CA GLU A 235 18.28 12.47 -4.13
C GLU A 235 17.72 12.12 -2.74
N ARG A 236 16.55 11.45 -2.65
CA ARG A 236 15.97 11.01 -1.37
C ARG A 236 16.90 10.06 -0.62
N ILE A 237 17.52 9.11 -1.33
CA ILE A 237 18.50 8.20 -0.74
C ILE A 237 19.73 8.98 -0.23
N ALA A 238 20.23 9.94 -0.99
CA ALA A 238 21.36 10.77 -0.59
C ALA A 238 21.03 11.63 0.64
N LEU A 239 19.80 12.16 0.74
CA LEU A 239 19.31 12.89 1.91
C LEU A 239 19.29 12.00 3.15
N LEU A 240 18.74 10.79 3.09
CA LEU A 240 18.73 9.84 4.20
C LEU A 240 20.13 9.51 4.70
N ARG A 241 21.09 9.28 3.79
CA ARG A 241 22.51 9.04 4.12
C ARG A 241 23.17 10.25 4.78
N ARG A 242 22.93 11.45 4.25
CA ARG A 242 23.48 12.71 4.80
C ARG A 242 22.99 12.98 6.22
N VAL A 243 21.72 12.69 6.49
CA VAL A 243 21.14 12.83 7.84
C VAL A 243 21.68 11.77 8.80
N GLY A 244 22.18 10.64 8.29
CA GLY A 244 22.69 9.54 9.11
C GLY A 244 21.62 8.60 9.63
N VAL A 245 20.42 8.58 9.03
CA VAL A 245 19.39 7.60 9.39
C VAL A 245 19.89 6.19 9.07
N GLY A 246 20.12 5.39 10.11
CA GLY A 246 20.49 3.99 9.96
C GLY A 246 19.27 3.14 9.65
N PHE A 247 19.33 2.34 8.59
CA PHE A 247 18.32 1.34 8.25
C PHE A 247 18.97 0.12 7.58
N ASP A 248 18.34 -1.03 7.71
CA ASP A 248 18.80 -2.28 7.12
C ASP A 248 18.27 -2.48 5.70
N PHE A 249 17.10 -1.89 5.40
CA PHE A 249 16.46 -1.95 4.08
C PHE A 249 15.69 -0.68 3.75
N LEU A 250 15.64 -0.40 2.45
CA LEU A 250 14.76 0.60 1.84
C LEU A 250 13.54 -0.14 1.25
N GLU A 251 12.34 0.33 1.51
CA GLU A 251 11.13 -0.17 0.87
C GLU A 251 10.62 0.86 -0.13
N CYS A 252 10.33 0.39 -1.33
CA CYS A 252 9.76 1.23 -2.38
C CYS A 252 8.36 0.77 -2.71
N HIS A 253 7.42 1.69 -2.58
CA HIS A 253 6.02 1.58 -2.96
C HIS A 253 5.74 2.62 -4.03
N ILE A 254 5.43 2.19 -5.25
CA ILE A 254 5.29 3.08 -6.41
C ILE A 254 3.94 2.84 -7.07
N HIS A 255 3.09 3.88 -7.10
CA HIS A 255 1.81 3.83 -7.79
C HIS A 255 1.95 3.98 -9.31
N ASN A 256 0.96 3.46 -10.04
CA ASN A 256 0.97 3.41 -11.50
C ASN A 256 0.14 4.51 -12.18
N ASP A 257 -0.12 5.62 -11.50
CA ASP A 257 -1.00 6.69 -12.01
C ASP A 257 -0.53 7.28 -13.35
N THR A 258 0.77 7.30 -13.59
CA THR A 258 1.37 7.74 -14.86
C THR A 258 1.70 6.60 -15.84
N GLY A 259 1.37 5.34 -15.49
CA GLY A 259 1.70 4.17 -16.32
C GLY A 259 3.19 3.80 -16.31
N ASN A 260 3.99 4.31 -15.39
CA ASN A 260 5.44 4.19 -15.39
C ASN A 260 6.00 3.34 -14.21
N ALA A 261 5.13 2.77 -13.38
CA ALA A 261 5.54 2.05 -12.18
C ALA A 261 6.52 0.91 -12.48
N ASP A 262 6.24 0.08 -13.49
CA ASP A 262 7.07 -1.08 -13.84
C ASP A 262 8.52 -0.65 -14.13
N ARG A 263 8.68 0.42 -14.91
CA ARG A 263 10.00 0.99 -15.21
C ARG A 263 10.68 1.55 -13.97
N MET A 264 9.95 2.31 -13.18
CA MET A 264 10.50 2.94 -11.97
C MET A 264 10.95 1.92 -10.94
N TYR A 265 10.21 0.80 -10.76
CA TYR A 265 10.67 -0.31 -9.91
C TYR A 265 11.99 -0.89 -10.41
N ILE A 266 12.13 -1.17 -11.71
CA ILE A 266 13.36 -1.72 -12.28
C ILE A 266 14.54 -0.76 -12.08
N GLU A 267 14.37 0.52 -12.41
CA GLU A 267 15.45 1.50 -12.29
C GLU A 267 15.83 1.76 -10.83
N THR A 268 14.86 1.76 -9.90
CA THR A 268 15.13 1.90 -8.46
C THR A 268 15.88 0.68 -7.93
N LEU A 269 15.51 -0.55 -8.35
CA LEU A 269 16.23 -1.76 -7.99
C LEU A 269 17.68 -1.71 -8.49
N ARG A 270 17.91 -1.30 -9.75
CA ARG A 270 19.24 -1.14 -10.34
C ARG A 270 20.06 -0.09 -9.57
N LEU A 271 19.45 1.05 -9.26
CA LEU A 271 20.10 2.11 -8.48
C LEU A 271 20.51 1.62 -7.09
N CYS A 272 19.60 1.00 -6.35
CA CYS A 272 19.87 0.46 -5.02
C CYS A 272 20.92 -0.64 -5.05
N MET A 273 20.89 -1.52 -6.05
CA MET A 273 21.91 -2.56 -6.25
C MET A 273 23.30 -1.94 -6.46
N ARG A 274 23.43 -0.93 -7.33
CA ARG A 274 24.70 -0.19 -7.53
C ARG A 274 25.17 0.53 -6.28
N MET A 275 24.24 1.04 -5.46
CA MET A 275 24.56 1.74 -4.21
C MET A 275 24.81 0.81 -3.01
N GLY A 276 24.69 -0.51 -3.18
CA GLY A 276 24.83 -1.48 -2.10
C GLY A 276 23.70 -1.38 -1.06
N ILE A 277 22.52 -0.89 -1.44
CA ILE A 277 21.36 -0.75 -0.56
C ILE A 277 20.45 -1.97 -0.76
N THR A 278 20.01 -2.58 0.34
CA THR A 278 18.93 -3.55 0.29
C THR A 278 17.62 -2.84 0.03
N MET A 279 17.04 -3.05 -1.16
CA MET A 279 15.70 -2.54 -1.50
C MET A 279 14.71 -3.69 -1.52
N LEU A 280 13.59 -3.50 -0.84
CA LEU A 280 12.43 -4.40 -0.86
C LEU A 280 11.34 -3.74 -1.72
N PRO A 281 10.99 -4.31 -2.88
CA PRO A 281 9.82 -3.85 -3.63
C PRO A 281 8.55 -4.21 -2.86
N ASP A 282 7.60 -3.29 -2.82
CA ASP A 282 6.26 -3.53 -2.30
C ASP A 282 5.35 -3.96 -3.47
N LEU A 283 4.95 -5.23 -3.44
CA LEU A 283 4.21 -5.91 -4.50
C LEU A 283 2.77 -6.12 -4.06
N SER A 284 1.81 -6.02 -4.96
CA SER A 284 0.40 -6.30 -4.67
C SER A 284 -0.17 -7.43 -5.54
N ILE A 285 -1.38 -7.88 -5.23
CA ILE A 285 -2.08 -8.90 -6.01
C ILE A 285 -2.29 -8.38 -7.43
N LEU A 286 -1.64 -8.98 -8.43
CA LEU A 286 -1.70 -8.59 -9.84
C LEU A 286 -1.41 -7.09 -10.09
N GLY A 287 -0.80 -6.40 -9.14
CA GLY A 287 -0.63 -4.95 -9.17
C GLY A 287 -1.89 -4.17 -8.79
N ILE A 288 -2.93 -4.83 -8.28
CA ILE A 288 -4.17 -4.20 -7.80
C ILE A 288 -3.86 -3.36 -6.56
N GLY A 289 -4.34 -2.14 -6.54
CA GLY A 289 -4.18 -1.19 -5.45
C GLY A 289 -5.07 0.03 -5.66
N GLU A 290 -4.87 1.05 -4.85
CA GLU A 290 -5.62 2.30 -5.02
C GLU A 290 -5.38 2.90 -6.41
N ARG A 291 -6.42 3.49 -6.97
CA ARG A 291 -6.43 4.16 -8.29
C ARG A 291 -5.96 3.21 -9.42
N ASN A 292 -4.80 3.45 -10.00
CA ASN A 292 -4.20 2.62 -11.07
C ASN A 292 -3.29 1.50 -10.55
N GLY A 293 -3.30 1.29 -9.23
CA GLY A 293 -2.52 0.25 -8.56
C GLY A 293 -1.02 0.50 -8.49
N THR A 294 -0.30 -0.58 -8.32
CA THR A 294 1.17 -0.62 -8.21
C THR A 294 1.75 -1.67 -9.17
N ILE A 295 2.64 -2.55 -8.70
CA ILE A 295 3.18 -3.66 -9.48
C ILE A 295 2.90 -5.00 -8.80
N GLY A 296 2.63 -6.04 -9.59
CA GLY A 296 2.58 -7.43 -9.13
C GLY A 296 3.93 -8.12 -9.28
N LEU A 297 4.10 -9.26 -8.59
CA LEU A 297 5.34 -10.05 -8.69
C LEU A 297 5.63 -10.50 -10.12
N SER A 298 4.64 -11.10 -10.79
CA SER A 298 4.77 -11.55 -12.18
C SER A 298 5.08 -10.39 -13.12
N SER A 299 4.38 -9.26 -12.96
CA SER A 299 4.60 -8.06 -13.79
C SER A 299 6.04 -7.55 -13.66
N LEU A 300 6.60 -7.49 -12.44
CA LEU A 300 7.98 -7.09 -12.22
C LEU A 300 8.97 -8.04 -12.89
N LEU A 301 8.83 -9.34 -12.65
CA LEU A 301 9.74 -10.35 -13.20
C LEU A 301 9.66 -10.42 -14.74
N GLU A 302 8.45 -10.34 -15.30
CA GLU A 302 8.25 -10.34 -16.73
C GLU A 302 8.73 -9.04 -17.38
N ALA A 303 8.59 -7.88 -16.73
CA ALA A 303 9.12 -6.62 -17.28
C ALA A 303 10.66 -6.68 -17.41
N ILE A 304 11.36 -7.20 -16.40
CA ILE A 304 12.82 -7.45 -16.47
C ILE A 304 13.13 -8.43 -17.63
N TYR A 305 12.43 -9.56 -17.68
CA TYR A 305 12.63 -10.58 -18.71
C TYR A 305 12.39 -10.04 -20.13
N ARG A 306 11.30 -9.31 -20.35
CA ARG A 306 10.96 -8.70 -21.65
C ARG A 306 12.02 -7.69 -22.08
N ARG A 307 12.55 -6.89 -21.13
CA ARG A 307 13.63 -5.95 -21.44
C ARG A 307 14.89 -6.66 -21.92
N LEU A 308 15.27 -7.78 -21.31
CA LEU A 308 16.38 -8.63 -21.77
C LEU A 308 16.17 -9.14 -23.20
N ILE A 309 14.94 -9.60 -23.53
CA ILE A 309 14.60 -10.05 -24.88
C ILE A 309 14.70 -8.90 -25.90
N LEU A 310 14.23 -7.70 -25.54
CA LEU A 310 14.32 -6.53 -26.41
C LEU A 310 15.79 -6.14 -26.71
N LEU A 311 16.68 -6.31 -25.74
CA LEU A 311 18.12 -6.09 -25.94
C LEU A 311 18.74 -7.16 -26.85
N TYR A 312 18.35 -8.43 -26.71
CA TYR A 312 18.92 -9.56 -27.46
C TYR A 312 17.83 -10.47 -28.05
N PRO A 313 17.06 -10.00 -29.05
CA PRO A 313 15.89 -10.72 -29.54
C PRO A 313 16.24 -12.08 -30.21
N ARG A 314 17.45 -12.21 -30.73
CA ARG A 314 17.92 -13.47 -31.33
C ARG A 314 18.32 -14.52 -30.28
N LYS A 315 18.47 -14.15 -29.02
CA LYS A 315 18.89 -15.02 -27.93
C LYS A 315 17.76 -15.40 -26.97
N MET A 316 16.51 -15.25 -27.39
CA MET A 316 15.33 -15.45 -26.53
C MET A 316 15.31 -16.81 -25.81
N ALA A 317 15.69 -17.89 -26.49
CA ALA A 317 15.72 -19.23 -25.90
C ALA A 317 16.79 -19.34 -24.77
N ALA A 318 17.99 -18.79 -25.00
CA ALA A 318 19.08 -18.77 -24.03
C ALA A 318 18.73 -17.87 -22.83
N ILE A 319 18.13 -16.69 -23.05
CA ILE A 319 17.65 -15.79 -21.99
C ILE A 319 16.60 -16.51 -21.14
N ARG A 320 15.63 -17.19 -21.78
CA ARG A 320 14.60 -17.95 -21.06
C ARG A 320 15.20 -19.03 -20.16
N ALA A 321 16.16 -19.79 -20.69
CA ALA A 321 16.85 -20.83 -19.92
C ALA A 321 17.60 -20.23 -18.71
N ALA A 322 18.40 -19.19 -18.93
CA ALA A 322 19.14 -18.51 -17.88
C ALA A 322 18.23 -17.90 -16.79
N VAL A 323 17.12 -17.27 -17.17
CA VAL A 323 16.16 -16.70 -16.20
C VAL A 323 15.48 -17.82 -15.39
N ARG A 324 15.08 -18.92 -16.01
CA ARG A 324 14.53 -20.08 -15.29
C ARG A 324 15.53 -20.65 -14.28
N GLU A 325 16.79 -20.71 -14.65
CA GLU A 325 17.87 -21.14 -13.76
C GLU A 325 18.08 -20.16 -12.60
N ALA A 326 18.14 -18.85 -12.87
CA ALA A 326 18.31 -17.81 -11.86
C ALA A 326 17.16 -17.78 -10.85
N LEU A 327 15.92 -17.92 -11.32
CA LEU A 327 14.75 -18.03 -10.44
C LEU A 327 14.67 -19.41 -9.75
N GLY A 328 15.20 -20.46 -10.40
CA GLY A 328 15.41 -21.77 -9.84
C GLY A 328 14.15 -22.55 -9.48
N ARG A 329 14.32 -23.46 -8.53
CA ARG A 329 13.25 -24.31 -8.01
C ARG A 329 12.91 -23.93 -6.58
N LEU A 330 11.66 -24.17 -6.23
CA LEU A 330 11.14 -24.10 -4.88
C LEU A 330 11.57 -25.33 -4.05
N PRO A 331 11.45 -25.28 -2.73
CA PRO A 331 11.70 -26.46 -1.87
C PRO A 331 10.87 -27.69 -2.26
N SER A 332 9.69 -27.49 -2.86
CA SER A 332 8.85 -28.56 -3.43
C SER A 332 9.45 -29.26 -4.67
N GLY A 333 10.52 -28.71 -5.24
CA GLY A 333 11.10 -29.17 -6.51
C GLY A 333 10.47 -28.55 -7.76
N GLU A 334 9.36 -27.86 -7.62
CA GLU A 334 8.68 -27.15 -8.69
C GLU A 334 9.50 -25.93 -9.18
N LEU A 335 9.38 -25.60 -10.48
CA LEU A 335 9.98 -24.37 -11.01
C LEU A 335 9.26 -23.14 -10.46
N PHE A 336 10.01 -22.17 -9.97
CA PHE A 336 9.46 -20.90 -9.46
C PHE A 336 8.51 -20.22 -10.47
N VAL A 337 8.90 -20.20 -11.75
CA VAL A 337 8.10 -19.58 -12.82
C VAL A 337 6.72 -20.23 -13.03
N ASN A 338 6.56 -21.50 -12.73
CA ASN A 338 5.26 -22.17 -12.78
C ASN A 338 4.39 -21.73 -11.60
N ARG A 339 4.97 -21.70 -10.41
CA ARG A 339 4.26 -21.40 -9.18
C ARG A 339 3.72 -19.97 -9.14
N TYR A 340 4.49 -18.95 -9.59
CA TYR A 340 3.95 -17.59 -9.62
C TYR A 340 2.83 -17.43 -10.65
N ARG A 341 2.91 -18.15 -11.77
CA ARG A 341 1.83 -18.19 -12.77
C ARG A 341 0.56 -18.83 -12.21
N ASP A 342 0.68 -19.89 -11.41
CA ASP A 342 -0.46 -20.52 -10.76
C ASP A 342 -1.09 -19.59 -9.71
N MET A 343 -0.28 -18.78 -9.02
CA MET A 343 -0.74 -17.72 -8.13
C MET A 343 -1.55 -16.67 -8.90
N ASP A 344 -1.06 -16.19 -10.04
CA ASP A 344 -1.79 -15.23 -10.87
C ASP A 344 -3.12 -15.81 -11.37
N ALA A 345 -3.12 -17.08 -11.82
CA ALA A 345 -4.35 -17.77 -12.24
C ALA A 345 -5.37 -17.85 -11.12
N TYR A 346 -4.93 -18.13 -9.88
CA TYR A 346 -5.78 -18.10 -8.70
C TYR A 346 -6.40 -16.71 -8.46
N PHE A 347 -5.62 -15.65 -8.58
CA PHE A 347 -6.14 -14.29 -8.42
C PHE A 347 -7.10 -13.88 -9.54
N TYR A 348 -6.86 -14.27 -10.79
CA TYR A 348 -7.82 -14.06 -11.86
C TYR A 348 -9.14 -14.80 -11.61
N HIS A 349 -9.09 -15.97 -11.00
CA HIS A 349 -10.31 -16.67 -10.58
C HIS A 349 -11.09 -15.89 -9.49
N ILE A 350 -10.39 -15.32 -8.52
CA ILE A 350 -11.01 -14.44 -7.50
C ILE A 350 -11.66 -13.22 -8.16
N LEU A 351 -10.96 -12.51 -9.07
CA LEU A 351 -11.51 -11.36 -9.78
C LEU A 351 -12.80 -11.73 -10.53
N ALA A 352 -12.80 -12.86 -11.22
CA ALA A 352 -13.99 -13.37 -11.94
C ALA A 352 -15.14 -13.68 -10.97
N ARG A 353 -14.86 -14.27 -9.80
CA ARG A 353 -15.87 -14.59 -8.77
C ARG A 353 -16.55 -13.33 -8.22
N ILE A 354 -15.77 -12.28 -7.94
CA ILE A 354 -16.30 -11.04 -7.37
C ILE A 354 -16.84 -10.06 -8.42
N GLY A 355 -16.64 -10.35 -9.72
CA GLY A 355 -16.99 -9.42 -10.80
C GLY A 355 -16.19 -8.11 -10.80
N PHE A 356 -15.00 -8.11 -10.20
CA PHE A 356 -14.17 -6.91 -10.05
C PHE A 356 -13.39 -6.65 -11.34
N VAL A 357 -13.56 -5.46 -11.90
CA VAL A 357 -12.78 -4.97 -13.04
C VAL A 357 -11.77 -3.96 -12.56
N PHE A 358 -10.50 -4.23 -12.82
CA PHE A 358 -9.41 -3.35 -12.44
C PHE A 358 -8.67 -2.83 -13.69
N ASP A 359 -8.79 -1.55 -13.96
CA ASP A 359 -8.09 -0.88 -15.04
C ASP A 359 -6.84 -0.17 -14.52
N ARG A 360 -5.68 -0.62 -15.00
CA ARG A 360 -4.37 -0.04 -14.66
C ARG A 360 -3.92 1.06 -15.63
N SER A 361 -4.76 1.42 -16.59
CA SER A 361 -4.43 2.47 -17.56
C SER A 361 -4.27 3.82 -16.87
N PRO A 362 -3.28 4.64 -17.24
CA PRO A 362 -3.20 6.03 -16.79
C PRO A 362 -4.52 6.76 -17.08
N PHE A 363 -4.98 7.56 -16.12
CA PHE A 363 -6.25 8.30 -16.23
C PHE A 363 -7.49 7.41 -16.46
N SER A 364 -7.45 6.16 -16.00
CA SER A 364 -8.66 5.32 -15.98
C SER A 364 -9.70 5.89 -15.00
N ALA A 365 -10.95 5.43 -15.11
CA ALA A 365 -12.03 5.81 -14.18
C ALA A 365 -11.69 5.52 -12.71
N ASN A 366 -10.79 4.56 -12.44
CA ASN A 366 -10.32 4.28 -11.07
C ASN A 366 -9.66 5.49 -10.39
N THR A 367 -9.10 6.44 -11.15
CA THR A 367 -8.55 7.68 -10.60
C THR A 367 -9.61 8.61 -10.03
N GLU A 368 -10.89 8.40 -10.37
CA GLU A 368 -12.01 9.20 -9.88
C GLU A 368 -12.54 8.74 -8.51
N PHE A 369 -11.99 7.66 -7.94
CA PHE A 369 -12.48 7.07 -6.70
C PHE A 369 -11.45 7.10 -5.57
N ASP A 370 -11.94 7.28 -4.34
CA ASP A 370 -11.17 7.13 -3.12
C ASP A 370 -11.58 5.85 -2.37
N GLY A 371 -10.65 4.90 -2.25
CA GLY A 371 -10.89 3.59 -1.61
C GLY A 371 -10.77 3.61 -0.09
N SER A 372 -10.24 4.68 0.51
CA SER A 372 -10.07 4.76 1.96
C SER A 372 -10.60 6.06 2.56
N GLY A 373 -11.00 5.98 3.84
CA GLY A 373 -11.45 7.16 4.59
C GLY A 373 -10.38 8.22 4.77
N VAL A 374 -9.11 7.82 4.80
CA VAL A 374 -7.96 8.75 4.88
C VAL A 374 -7.85 9.56 3.58
N HIS A 375 -7.97 8.89 2.43
CA HIS A 375 -7.92 9.55 1.13
C HIS A 375 -9.14 10.45 0.94
N ALA A 376 -10.35 9.95 1.16
CA ALA A 376 -11.58 10.73 1.10
C ALA A 376 -11.54 11.97 2.01
N ASP A 377 -11.00 11.85 3.23
CA ASP A 377 -10.87 12.98 4.15
C ASP A 377 -9.84 14.00 3.65
N THR A 378 -8.71 13.56 3.13
CA THR A 378 -7.66 14.46 2.62
C THR A 378 -8.13 15.19 1.36
N THR A 379 -8.72 14.49 0.38
CA THR A 379 -9.31 15.09 -0.83
C THR A 379 -10.32 16.16 -0.46
N ARG A 380 -11.27 15.84 0.41
CA ARG A 380 -12.30 16.78 0.85
C ARG A 380 -11.73 17.99 1.59
N ARG A 381 -10.79 17.79 2.53
CA ARG A 381 -10.17 18.92 3.27
C ARG A 381 -9.38 19.84 2.34
N THR A 382 -8.67 19.26 1.37
CA THR A 382 -7.93 20.06 0.39
C THR A 382 -8.88 20.89 -0.50
N TYR A 383 -10.01 20.31 -0.90
CA TYR A 383 -11.08 21.04 -1.59
C TYR A 383 -11.67 22.16 -0.73
N GLU A 384 -12.03 21.89 0.54
CA GLU A 384 -12.57 22.87 1.48
C GLU A 384 -11.58 24.02 1.75
N LEU A 385 -10.28 23.72 1.87
CA LEU A 385 -9.23 24.74 2.01
C LEU A 385 -9.14 25.63 0.78
N ALA A 386 -9.20 25.05 -0.42
CA ALA A 386 -9.18 25.81 -1.66
C ALA A 386 -10.38 26.78 -1.76
N LEU A 387 -11.58 26.32 -1.36
CA LEU A 387 -12.76 27.20 -1.27
C LEU A 387 -12.55 28.34 -0.25
N ALA A 388 -11.96 28.06 0.91
CA ALA A 388 -11.66 29.06 1.94
C ALA A 388 -10.61 30.09 1.48
N GLU A 389 -9.73 29.70 0.56
CA GLU A 389 -8.77 30.59 -0.12
C GLU A 389 -9.35 31.37 -1.27
N GLY A 390 -10.65 31.24 -1.56
CA GLY A 390 -11.37 31.94 -2.60
C GLY A 390 -11.33 31.33 -3.99
N ARG A 391 -10.75 30.10 -4.13
CA ARG A 391 -10.87 29.34 -5.37
C ARG A 391 -12.30 28.81 -5.52
N ALA A 392 -12.77 28.65 -6.75
CA ALA A 392 -14.14 28.20 -7.00
C ALA A 392 -14.23 27.31 -8.25
N GLY A 393 -15.35 26.63 -8.44
CA GLY A 393 -15.60 25.80 -9.61
C GLY A 393 -14.51 24.72 -9.78
N GLN A 394 -14.04 24.53 -11.01
CA GLN A 394 -13.05 23.49 -11.34
C GLN A 394 -11.72 23.69 -10.62
N GLU A 395 -11.29 24.94 -10.38
CA GLU A 395 -10.04 25.22 -9.67
C GLU A 395 -10.02 24.65 -8.23
N ALA A 396 -11.13 24.72 -7.52
CA ALA A 396 -11.26 24.13 -6.19
C ALA A 396 -11.32 22.59 -6.26
N VAL A 397 -12.01 22.04 -7.27
CA VAL A 397 -12.08 20.59 -7.52
C VAL A 397 -10.70 20.04 -7.84
N ASP A 398 -9.93 20.69 -8.71
CA ASP A 398 -8.57 20.29 -9.08
C ASP A 398 -7.64 20.31 -7.87
N ALA A 399 -7.77 21.31 -7.00
CA ALA A 399 -7.04 21.37 -5.74
C ALA A 399 -7.36 20.15 -4.86
N GLY A 400 -8.63 19.79 -4.70
CA GLY A 400 -9.05 18.58 -3.99
C GLY A 400 -8.47 17.30 -4.60
N ASN A 401 -8.65 17.14 -5.89
CA ASN A 401 -8.17 15.96 -6.64
C ASN A 401 -6.64 15.81 -6.59
N SER A 402 -5.90 16.93 -6.57
CA SER A 402 -4.43 16.93 -6.47
C SER A 402 -3.89 16.27 -5.20
N ALA A 403 -4.73 16.07 -4.18
CA ALA A 403 -4.33 15.36 -2.96
C ALA A 403 -3.78 13.95 -3.27
N TYR A 404 -4.37 13.28 -4.28
CA TYR A 404 -4.00 11.92 -4.68
C TYR A 404 -3.90 11.73 -6.21
N ALA A 405 -3.73 12.81 -6.96
CA ALA A 405 -3.39 12.74 -8.38
C ALA A 405 -2.01 13.34 -8.61
N GLY A 406 -1.13 12.58 -9.26
CA GLY A 406 0.19 13.06 -9.66
C GLY A 406 0.11 14.06 -10.80
N ALA A 407 -0.81 13.82 -11.72
CA ALA A 407 -1.19 14.71 -12.80
C ALA A 407 -2.70 14.64 -12.98
N LEU A 408 -3.32 15.79 -13.26
CA LEU A 408 -4.72 15.83 -13.65
C LEU A 408 -4.81 15.69 -15.18
N PRO A 409 -5.82 15.00 -15.70
CA PRO A 409 -6.05 14.97 -17.14
C PRO A 409 -6.39 16.37 -17.67
N PRO A 410 -6.24 16.63 -18.98
CA PRO A 410 -6.51 17.93 -19.58
C PRO A 410 -8.01 18.23 -19.79
N TYR A 411 -8.88 17.53 -19.08
CA TYR A 411 -10.34 17.75 -19.06
C TYR A 411 -10.84 17.91 -17.62
N ASP A 412 -11.99 18.55 -17.45
CA ASP A 412 -12.60 18.78 -16.14
C ASP A 412 -13.01 17.45 -15.49
N MET A 413 -12.34 17.07 -14.41
CA MET A 413 -12.74 15.93 -13.59
C MET A 413 -13.71 16.35 -12.49
N PRO A 414 -14.69 15.51 -12.14
CA PRO A 414 -15.46 15.73 -10.91
C PRO A 414 -14.55 15.58 -9.69
N LEU A 415 -15.01 16.11 -8.55
CA LEU A 415 -14.35 15.79 -7.27
C LEU A 415 -14.44 14.28 -7.03
N ARG A 416 -13.31 13.66 -6.64
CA ARG A 416 -13.22 12.23 -6.42
C ARG A 416 -14.33 11.70 -5.53
N THR A 417 -14.92 10.60 -5.93
CA THR A 417 -16.05 9.97 -5.24
C THR A 417 -15.54 8.92 -4.24
N PRO A 418 -15.80 9.08 -2.94
CA PRO A 418 -15.47 8.06 -1.95
C PRO A 418 -16.34 6.82 -2.09
N ALA A 419 -15.73 5.64 -2.17
CA ALA A 419 -16.46 4.39 -2.13
C ALA A 419 -16.96 4.08 -0.71
N LEU A 420 -18.19 3.60 -0.56
CA LEU A 420 -18.72 3.09 0.71
C LEU A 420 -18.30 1.63 0.93
N ALA A 421 -18.53 0.81 -0.06
CA ALA A 421 -18.30 -0.63 0.00
C ALA A 421 -16.82 -0.95 -0.18
N CYS A 422 -15.98 -0.47 0.73
CA CYS A 422 -14.56 -0.71 0.72
C CYS A 422 -14.02 -1.00 2.12
N PHE A 423 -12.91 -1.73 2.17
CA PHE A 423 -12.21 -2.09 3.40
C PHE A 423 -11.85 -0.87 4.26
N GLY A 424 -11.44 0.23 3.63
CA GLY A 424 -10.98 1.45 4.29
C GLY A 424 -12.06 2.50 4.55
N CYS A 425 -13.37 2.17 4.42
CA CYS A 425 -14.45 3.13 4.62
C CYS A 425 -14.29 3.92 5.93
N GLY A 426 -14.33 5.25 5.85
CA GLY A 426 -14.27 6.17 6.98
C GLY A 426 -15.48 7.10 7.03
N LYS A 427 -15.57 7.93 8.08
CA LYS A 427 -16.66 8.91 8.23
C LYS A 427 -16.80 9.85 7.04
N SER A 428 -15.71 10.18 6.35
CA SER A 428 -15.74 11.06 5.17
C SER A 428 -16.42 10.40 3.96
N ASN A 429 -16.30 9.07 3.81
CA ASN A 429 -17.05 8.31 2.81
C ASN A 429 -18.56 8.36 3.11
N VAL A 430 -18.93 8.07 4.38
CA VAL A 430 -20.35 8.10 4.83
C VAL A 430 -20.94 9.50 4.65
N ARG A 431 -20.22 10.55 5.10
CA ARG A 431 -20.65 11.94 4.94
C ARG A 431 -20.92 12.30 3.50
N HIS A 432 -20.03 11.92 2.56
CA HIS A 432 -20.20 12.21 1.13
C HIS A 432 -21.53 11.65 0.62
N TRP A 433 -21.80 10.37 0.88
CA TRP A 433 -23.01 9.71 0.38
C TRP A 433 -24.28 10.19 1.07
N ARG A 434 -24.22 10.48 2.38
CA ARG A 434 -25.33 11.09 3.11
C ARG A 434 -25.72 12.45 2.50
N GLU A 435 -24.73 13.32 2.25
CA GLU A 435 -24.93 14.64 1.66
C GLU A 435 -25.43 14.54 0.21
N ARG A 436 -24.85 13.64 -0.59
CA ARG A 436 -25.27 13.41 -1.98
C ARG A 436 -26.72 12.93 -2.09
N GLU A 437 -27.12 12.00 -1.24
CA GLU A 437 -28.49 11.46 -1.17
C GLU A 437 -29.44 12.34 -0.34
N ARG A 438 -28.95 13.47 0.19
CA ARG A 438 -29.73 14.42 1.01
C ARG A 438 -30.38 13.77 2.22
N LEU A 439 -29.72 12.78 2.81
CA LEU A 439 -30.25 12.08 3.97
C LEU A 439 -30.09 12.89 5.25
N VAL A 440 -31.10 12.82 6.12
CA VAL A 440 -31.17 13.56 7.39
C VAL A 440 -30.96 12.60 8.55
N LEU A 441 -30.25 13.05 9.59
CA LEU A 441 -30.03 12.30 10.80
C LEU A 441 -31.36 11.95 11.49
N ARG A 442 -31.57 10.65 11.76
CA ARG A 442 -32.75 10.18 12.49
C ARG A 442 -32.64 10.51 13.99
N PRO A 443 -33.78 10.55 14.71
CA PRO A 443 -33.76 10.68 16.17
C PRO A 443 -32.92 9.56 16.84
N ALA A 444 -32.22 9.90 17.93
CA ALA A 444 -31.35 8.97 18.64
C ALA A 444 -32.04 7.65 19.04
N ALA A 445 -33.29 7.74 19.52
CA ALA A 445 -34.06 6.54 19.91
C ALA A 445 -34.35 5.62 18.70
N GLU A 446 -34.59 6.19 17.52
CA GLU A 446 -34.81 5.43 16.29
C GLU A 446 -33.51 4.75 15.81
N ILE A 447 -32.39 5.48 15.80
CA ILE A 447 -31.07 4.91 15.45
C ILE A 447 -30.74 3.75 16.39
N ARG A 448 -30.87 3.97 17.70
CA ARG A 448 -30.59 2.95 18.71
C ARG A 448 -31.43 1.69 18.50
N ALA A 449 -32.71 1.86 18.20
CA ALA A 449 -33.61 0.71 17.92
C ALA A 449 -33.22 -0.04 16.64
N ARG A 450 -32.91 0.70 15.56
CA ARG A 450 -32.52 0.12 14.26
C ARG A 450 -31.16 -0.58 14.28
N THR A 451 -30.25 -0.15 15.13
CA THR A 451 -28.88 -0.68 15.23
C THR A 451 -28.67 -1.61 16.42
N ALA A 452 -29.71 -1.87 17.23
CA ALA A 452 -29.62 -2.65 18.47
C ALA A 452 -29.07 -4.07 18.29
N HIS A 453 -29.17 -4.64 17.09
CA HIS A 453 -28.64 -5.96 16.74
C HIS A 453 -27.17 -5.95 16.33
N LEU A 454 -26.53 -4.77 16.22
CA LEU A 454 -25.16 -4.59 15.77
C LEU A 454 -24.22 -4.37 16.97
N GLU A 455 -23.15 -5.14 17.06
CA GLU A 455 -22.16 -5.04 18.15
C GLU A 455 -21.53 -3.66 18.25
N GLU A 456 -21.27 -3.02 17.09
CA GLU A 456 -20.66 -1.70 17.00
C GLU A 456 -21.52 -0.61 17.64
N ALA A 457 -22.85 -0.78 17.61
CA ALA A 457 -23.79 0.17 18.21
C ALA A 457 -23.87 0.03 19.75
N ALA A 458 -23.55 -1.14 20.29
CA ALA A 458 -23.48 -1.36 21.74
C ALA A 458 -22.34 -0.54 22.40
N GLU A 459 -21.30 -0.21 21.65
CA GLU A 459 -20.15 0.58 22.10
C GLU A 459 -20.30 2.09 21.85
N PHE A 460 -21.37 2.49 21.18
CA PHE A 460 -21.63 3.90 20.90
C PHE A 460 -22.12 4.63 22.17
N ASP A 461 -21.58 5.81 22.42
CA ASP A 461 -22.00 6.64 23.56
C ASP A 461 -23.34 7.32 23.24
N TRP A 462 -24.42 6.64 23.62
CA TRP A 462 -25.79 7.13 23.44
C TRP A 462 -26.21 8.24 24.40
N ASP A 463 -25.43 8.50 25.44
CA ASP A 463 -25.71 9.54 26.45
C ASP A 463 -25.07 10.89 26.02
N ALA A 464 -24.11 10.88 25.12
CA ALA A 464 -23.55 12.10 24.56
C ALA A 464 -24.51 12.77 23.56
N PRO A 465 -24.46 14.09 23.39
CA PRO A 465 -25.22 14.78 22.37
C PRO A 465 -24.95 14.21 20.98
N LEU A 466 -26.01 13.77 20.30
CA LEU A 466 -25.90 13.13 18.98
C LEU A 466 -25.41 14.15 17.95
N ARG A 467 -24.24 13.90 17.38
CA ARG A 467 -23.62 14.70 16.31
C ARG A 467 -23.46 13.86 15.06
N GLU A 468 -23.78 14.45 13.89
CA GLU A 468 -23.63 13.76 12.60
C GLU A 468 -22.23 13.12 12.43
N ALA A 469 -21.16 13.83 12.76
CA ALA A 469 -19.80 13.29 12.63
C ALA A 469 -19.53 12.04 13.52
N ALA A 470 -20.19 11.93 14.66
CA ALA A 470 -20.08 10.74 15.51
C ALA A 470 -20.89 9.57 14.92
N VAL A 471 -22.06 9.86 14.36
CA VAL A 471 -22.88 8.86 13.68
C VAL A 471 -22.24 8.41 12.35
N ASP A 472 -21.64 9.33 11.58
CA ASP A 472 -20.87 8.98 10.39
C ASP A 472 -19.73 8.01 10.74
N GLU A 473 -19.04 8.17 11.88
CA GLU A 473 -18.00 7.24 12.33
C GLU A 473 -18.59 5.89 12.79
N LEU A 474 -19.75 5.88 13.48
CA LEU A 474 -20.44 4.65 13.83
C LEU A 474 -20.80 3.85 12.58
N VAL A 475 -21.42 4.50 11.59
CA VAL A 475 -21.83 3.88 10.33
C VAL A 475 -20.60 3.35 9.58
N ALA A 476 -19.52 4.13 9.49
CA ALA A 476 -18.28 3.69 8.86
C ALA A 476 -17.68 2.46 9.56
N ARG A 477 -17.74 2.42 10.90
CA ARG A 477 -17.30 1.27 11.68
C ARG A 477 -18.15 0.03 11.40
N ILE A 478 -19.47 0.17 11.35
CA ILE A 478 -20.38 -0.93 10.98
C ILE A 478 -20.03 -1.45 9.57
N ILE A 479 -19.90 -0.58 8.58
CA ILE A 479 -19.53 -0.97 7.20
C ILE A 479 -18.21 -1.75 7.18
N ARG A 480 -17.17 -1.27 7.86
CA ARG A 480 -15.87 -1.98 7.94
C ARG A 480 -16.00 -3.36 8.57
N CYS A 481 -16.74 -3.48 9.65
CA CYS A 481 -16.94 -4.75 10.35
C CYS A 481 -17.76 -5.73 9.50
N GLU A 482 -18.86 -5.27 8.91
CA GLU A 482 -19.69 -6.09 8.03
C GLU A 482 -18.96 -6.49 6.74
N SER A 483 -18.09 -5.64 6.19
CA SER A 483 -17.24 -6.00 5.04
C SER A 483 -16.34 -7.21 5.36
N ILE A 484 -15.85 -7.33 6.59
CA ILE A 484 -15.06 -8.51 7.00
C ILE A 484 -15.97 -9.72 7.25
N ARG A 485 -17.09 -9.55 7.96
CA ARG A 485 -18.04 -10.65 8.28
C ARG A 485 -18.64 -11.29 7.03
N GLN A 486 -18.96 -10.47 6.02
CA GLN A 486 -19.63 -10.89 4.78
C GLN A 486 -18.63 -11.09 3.61
N SER A 487 -17.32 -10.94 3.85
CA SER A 487 -16.29 -11.03 2.81
C SER A 487 -16.54 -10.07 1.65
N GLY A 488 -16.77 -8.79 1.97
CA GLY A 488 -17.11 -7.71 1.07
C GLY A 488 -18.59 -7.31 1.14
N LEU A 489 -18.86 -6.08 0.77
CA LEU A 489 -20.22 -5.52 0.63
C LEU A 489 -20.39 -4.95 -0.76
N THR A 490 -21.60 -5.01 -1.28
CA THR A 490 -22.00 -4.19 -2.42
C THR A 490 -22.28 -2.75 -1.97
N HIS A 491 -22.25 -1.80 -2.89
CA HIS A 491 -22.62 -0.40 -2.60
C HIS A 491 -24.05 -0.33 -2.01
N HIS A 492 -24.99 -1.12 -2.55
CA HIS A 492 -26.36 -1.16 -2.05
C HIS A 492 -26.43 -1.59 -0.58
N GLN A 493 -25.74 -2.67 -0.20
CA GLN A 493 -25.67 -3.14 1.19
C GLN A 493 -25.06 -2.10 2.13
N ALA A 494 -24.00 -1.41 1.70
CA ALA A 494 -23.39 -0.33 2.46
C ALA A 494 -24.35 0.86 2.63
N MET A 495 -25.12 1.22 1.59
CA MET A 495 -26.17 2.25 1.68
C MET A 495 -27.32 1.84 2.62
N GLU A 496 -27.71 0.57 2.68
CA GLU A 496 -28.70 0.11 3.67
C GLU A 496 -28.20 0.34 5.10
N ILE A 497 -26.89 0.11 5.37
CA ILE A 497 -26.29 0.44 6.67
C ILE A 497 -26.37 1.94 6.96
N VAL A 498 -26.08 2.81 5.96
CA VAL A 498 -26.25 4.25 6.12
C VAL A 498 -27.68 4.61 6.50
N ARG A 499 -28.66 3.98 5.84
CA ARG A 499 -30.09 4.22 6.08
C ARG A 499 -30.61 3.73 7.43
N LEU A 500 -29.86 2.94 8.18
CA LEU A 500 -30.19 2.65 9.58
C LEU A 500 -30.15 3.93 10.42
N CYS A 501 -29.19 4.82 10.16
CA CYS A 501 -28.96 6.02 10.94
C CYS A 501 -29.51 7.30 10.31
N TYR A 502 -29.72 7.28 9.00
CA TYR A 502 -30.19 8.43 8.23
C TYR A 502 -31.48 8.09 7.46
N GLY A 503 -32.33 9.08 7.25
CA GLY A 503 -33.56 8.96 6.47
C GLY A 503 -33.68 10.05 5.39
N PRO A 504 -34.67 9.95 4.50
CA PRO A 504 -34.95 10.95 3.49
C PRO A 504 -35.31 12.31 4.08
#